data_7c26f03b4a3d70e44cea3803b9852027
#
_entry.id   7c26f03b4a3d70e44cea3803b9852027
#
_cell.length_a   1.000
_cell.length_b   1.000
_cell.length_c   1.000
_cell.angle_alpha   90.00
_cell.angle_beta   90.00
_cell.angle_gamma   90.00
#
_symmetry.space_group_name_H-M   'P 1'
#
loop_
_entity.id
_entity.type
_entity.pdbx_description
1 polymer ?
#
loop_
_entity_poly.entity_id
_entity_poly.type
_entity_poly.pdbx_seq_one_letter_code
_entity_poly.pdbx_strand_id
1 'polypeptide(L)'
;MQRHGIARGGLGVLGLALALGVGWGRADTAGRGSEDRDRLVELRAAIAHHDELYFKKAVPEIADADYDRLKRELAALERSHPEWAQPPGVGDDRSGRFPPHVHRQPMLSLDKAYTEAEWRAFHAGVVARLGRKDLAFVVEPKYDGLAISLTYERGVLTRAATRGNGLEGDDVTDNIRTIATLPRQMRRAAADGSALGIPDLVELRGEVFVDDAEFTRLNATRVAEGAEPFAHPRNLAAGTLKSLDPEEVAARRLSVVVYGWGAWEGEAMPGSQQAFHALVRAWGLPGVEKFEVVTSDADAWRAVQAFGRVRAQLGFPIDGAVVKLDDVALRSRLGQGEHAPHWAIACKYEPERTVTRVRAITIQVGRTGLLTPVAELEPVTLGRTTVARATLHNREVLARRDVRVGDYVEIEKAGEIIPAVAAVLLDRRPAGTGRYEFPERCPACGLPVESKPGEAAVRCPNAGCPAQRQRRLEHFASAAAVDIRGLGPATIGILVGAGLAKSPGDFYRLRPADLAGLEGIGPPEAERLLDAIERSKRAELWRIIYGLGIPRIGAASSRKLAAACGSLESVAKLDRDAAVRVVGTAAADALMEFLAQPENRSDLETLGSFALPKTTGVTPSNTVLK
;
A
#
# COMPACT_ATOMS: atom_id res chain seq x y z
N MET A 1 -15.20 -50.91 69.36
CA MET A 1 -16.34 -50.81 70.25
C MET A 1 -17.41 -50.00 69.57
N GLN A 2 -18.37 -50.70 69.09
CA GLN A 2 -19.79 -50.68 69.48
C GLN A 2 -20.46 -49.37 68.99
N ARG A 3 -21.31 -49.44 68.06
CA ARG A 3 -22.61 -50.07 67.76
C ARG A 3 -23.74 -49.04 67.73
N HIS A 4 -24.56 -49.19 66.73
CA HIS A 4 -26.02 -49.06 66.63
C HIS A 4 -26.60 -47.62 66.60
N GLY A 5 -27.57 -47.30 65.88
CA GLY A 5 -28.47 -48.06 64.96
C GLY A 5 -29.78 -47.30 64.77
N ILE A 6 -30.40 -47.53 63.62
CA ILE A 6 -31.87 -47.69 63.40
C ILE A 6 -32.75 -46.49 63.86
N ALA A 7 -33.73 -45.98 63.10
CA ALA A 7 -34.56 -46.31 61.94
C ALA A 7 -35.73 -45.31 61.85
N ARG A 8 -36.27 -45.18 60.64
CA ARG A 8 -37.68 -45.08 60.22
C ARG A 8 -38.58 -43.88 60.54
N GLY A 9 -39.20 -43.44 59.50
CA GLY A 9 -40.56 -42.93 59.40
C GLY A 9 -40.61 -41.52 58.91
N GLY A 10 -41.10 -41.15 57.86
CA GLY A 10 -42.27 -41.54 57.08
C GLY A 10 -43.21 -40.34 56.98
N LEU A 11 -43.74 -40.13 55.85
CA LEU A 11 -44.83 -39.25 55.42
C LEU A 11 -44.50 -37.90 54.80
N GLY A 12 -44.91 -37.84 53.62
CA GLY A 12 -45.00 -36.91 52.55
C GLY A 12 -45.88 -35.68 52.79
N VAL A 13 -45.45 -34.65 52.14
CA VAL A 13 -46.36 -33.57 51.71
C VAL A 13 -45.97 -33.17 50.30
N LEU A 14 -46.91 -33.27 49.38
CA LEU A 14 -46.87 -32.68 48.05
C LEU A 14 -46.70 -31.16 48.16
N GLY A 15 -45.67 -30.64 47.58
CA GLY A 15 -45.44 -29.19 47.39
C GLY A 15 -45.22 -28.90 45.94
N LEU A 16 -46.22 -28.27 45.31
CA LEU A 16 -46.23 -27.73 43.99
C LEU A 16 -45.09 -26.71 43.80
N ALA A 17 -44.02 -27.06 43.08
CA ALA A 17 -43.00 -26.08 42.71
C ALA A 17 -43.30 -25.60 41.28
N LEU A 18 -43.73 -24.34 41.15
CA LEU A 18 -43.81 -23.61 39.90
C LEU A 18 -42.43 -23.58 39.23
N ALA A 19 -42.37 -24.08 38.02
CA ALA A 19 -41.25 -23.89 37.12
C ALA A 19 -41.22 -22.42 36.63
N LEU A 20 -40.43 -21.56 37.26
CA LEU A 20 -39.97 -20.33 36.64
C LEU A 20 -38.75 -20.69 35.79
N GLY A 21 -38.98 -20.95 34.51
CA GLY A 21 -37.96 -21.14 33.50
C GLY A 21 -37.19 -19.84 33.29
N VAL A 22 -35.94 -19.88 33.67
CA VAL A 22 -34.95 -18.81 33.42
C VAL A 22 -34.69 -18.77 31.92
N GLY A 23 -35.34 -17.87 31.22
CA GLY A 23 -35.03 -17.48 29.84
C GLY A 23 -33.97 -16.33 29.82
N TRP A 24 -32.75 -16.61 30.28
CA TRP A 24 -31.66 -15.60 30.30
C TRP A 24 -30.46 -15.98 29.40
N GLY A 25 -30.66 -16.85 28.39
CA GLY A 25 -29.56 -17.29 27.53
C GLY A 25 -29.71 -16.91 26.05
N ARG A 26 -30.83 -16.33 25.61
CA ARG A 26 -31.07 -16.08 24.17
C ARG A 26 -31.01 -14.61 23.72
N ALA A 27 -31.09 -13.65 24.62
CA ALA A 27 -31.03 -12.22 24.24
C ALA A 27 -29.60 -11.72 24.01
N ASP A 28 -28.60 -12.30 24.71
CA ASP A 28 -27.20 -11.87 24.63
C ASP A 28 -26.45 -12.38 23.38
N THR A 29 -26.88 -13.50 22.81
CA THR A 29 -26.24 -14.06 21.61
C THR A 29 -26.69 -13.38 20.31
N ALA A 30 -27.91 -12.87 20.26
CA ALA A 30 -28.41 -12.13 19.10
C ALA A 30 -27.80 -10.71 18.99
N GLY A 31 -27.56 -10.06 20.13
CA GLY A 31 -26.92 -8.74 20.19
C GLY A 31 -25.43 -8.81 19.78
N ARG A 32 -24.68 -9.77 20.32
CA ARG A 32 -23.27 -9.97 19.97
C ARG A 32 -23.07 -10.32 18.49
N GLY A 33 -23.92 -11.15 17.91
CA GLY A 33 -23.82 -11.49 16.49
C GLY A 33 -24.07 -10.30 15.55
N SER A 34 -24.87 -9.30 15.96
CA SER A 34 -25.05 -8.06 15.21
C SER A 34 -23.82 -7.16 15.31
N GLU A 35 -23.29 -6.97 16.51
CA GLU A 35 -22.07 -6.17 16.75
C GLU A 35 -20.85 -6.75 16.02
N ASP A 36 -20.66 -8.08 16.09
CA ASP A 36 -19.58 -8.78 15.38
C ASP A 36 -19.71 -8.64 13.87
N ARG A 37 -20.93 -8.67 13.33
CA ARG A 37 -21.17 -8.49 11.90
C ARG A 37 -20.89 -7.05 11.44
N ASP A 38 -21.32 -6.07 12.20
CA ASP A 38 -21.02 -4.65 11.92
C ASP A 38 -19.52 -4.40 11.99
N ARG A 39 -18.84 -4.95 13.00
CA ARG A 39 -17.39 -4.87 13.15
C ARG A 39 -16.64 -5.52 11.99
N LEU A 40 -17.12 -6.67 11.50
CA LEU A 40 -16.54 -7.36 10.34
C LEU A 40 -16.66 -6.49 9.06
N VAL A 41 -17.81 -5.84 8.85
CA VAL A 41 -18.02 -4.93 7.69
C VAL A 41 -17.08 -3.72 7.79
N GLU A 42 -16.93 -3.13 8.98
CA GLU A 42 -15.99 -2.03 9.22
C GLU A 42 -14.54 -2.43 8.94
N LEU A 43 -14.11 -3.59 9.46
CA LEU A 43 -12.75 -4.10 9.25
C LEU A 43 -12.46 -4.35 7.78
N ARG A 44 -13.39 -4.95 7.04
CA ARG A 44 -13.24 -5.17 5.59
C ARG A 44 -13.14 -3.85 4.83
N ALA A 45 -13.97 -2.87 5.16
CA ALA A 45 -13.92 -1.56 4.53
C ALA A 45 -12.60 -0.83 4.84
N ALA A 46 -12.13 -0.89 6.09
CA ALA A 46 -10.86 -0.31 6.50
C ALA A 46 -9.68 -1.00 5.80
N ILE A 47 -9.65 -2.33 5.76
CA ILE A 47 -8.58 -3.08 5.10
C ILE A 47 -8.58 -2.77 3.60
N ALA A 48 -9.73 -2.77 2.91
CA ALA A 48 -9.80 -2.44 1.49
C ALA A 48 -9.34 -1.00 1.19
N HIS A 49 -9.64 -0.05 2.07
CA HIS A 49 -9.14 1.32 1.97
C HIS A 49 -7.61 1.39 2.10
N HIS A 50 -7.04 0.71 3.10
CA HIS A 50 -5.60 0.69 3.32
C HIS A 50 -4.85 -0.13 2.26
N ASP A 51 -5.46 -1.18 1.70
CA ASP A 51 -4.92 -1.91 0.54
C ASP A 51 -4.79 -0.97 -0.67
N GLU A 52 -5.80 -0.16 -0.96
CA GLU A 52 -5.75 0.80 -2.07
C GLU A 52 -4.65 1.84 -1.87
N LEU A 53 -4.50 2.36 -0.64
CA LEU A 53 -3.49 3.36 -0.32
C LEU A 53 -2.07 2.78 -0.39
N TYR A 54 -1.87 1.59 0.16
CA TYR A 54 -0.58 0.93 0.23
C TYR A 54 -0.11 0.39 -1.12
N PHE A 55 -0.94 -0.47 -1.76
CA PHE A 55 -0.53 -1.19 -2.97
C PHE A 55 -0.68 -0.40 -4.27
N LYS A 56 -1.68 0.51 -4.35
CA LYS A 56 -1.96 1.25 -5.59
C LYS A 56 -1.48 2.69 -5.57
N LYS A 57 -1.55 3.36 -4.41
CA LYS A 57 -1.20 4.78 -4.31
C LYS A 57 0.18 5.03 -3.71
N ALA A 58 0.80 4.02 -3.09
CA ALA A 58 2.06 4.12 -2.35
C ALA A 58 2.07 5.24 -1.28
N VAL A 59 0.90 5.49 -0.66
CA VAL A 59 0.68 6.48 0.40
C VAL A 59 -0.07 5.81 1.56
N PRO A 60 0.59 4.94 2.35
CA PRO A 60 -0.05 4.29 3.50
C PRO A 60 -0.43 5.32 4.57
N GLU A 61 -1.63 5.18 5.14
CA GLU A 61 -2.13 6.04 6.23
C GLU A 61 -1.89 5.45 7.62
N ILE A 62 -1.63 4.14 7.72
CA ILE A 62 -1.37 3.44 8.99
C ILE A 62 -0.07 2.65 8.92
N ALA A 63 0.51 2.33 10.08
CA ALA A 63 1.66 1.46 10.19
C ALA A 63 1.33 0.03 9.75
N ASP A 64 2.31 -0.70 9.21
CA ASP A 64 2.17 -2.12 8.86
C ASP A 64 1.67 -2.96 10.04
N ALA A 65 2.14 -2.66 11.26
CA ALA A 65 1.69 -3.33 12.48
C ALA A 65 0.20 -3.07 12.78
N ASP A 66 -0.30 -1.84 12.54
CA ASP A 66 -1.72 -1.49 12.70
C ASP A 66 -2.57 -2.15 11.62
N TYR A 67 -2.10 -2.14 10.37
CA TYR A 67 -2.76 -2.84 9.27
C TYR A 67 -2.83 -4.36 9.53
N ASP A 68 -1.73 -4.96 9.99
CA ASP A 68 -1.71 -6.37 10.34
C ASP A 68 -2.58 -6.69 11.56
N ARG A 69 -2.75 -5.73 12.49
CA ARG A 69 -3.71 -5.86 13.59
C ARG A 69 -5.15 -5.93 13.07
N LEU A 70 -5.53 -5.05 12.13
CA LEU A 70 -6.85 -5.10 11.49
C LEU A 70 -7.09 -6.45 10.80
N LYS A 71 -6.11 -6.96 10.07
CA LYS A 71 -6.19 -8.29 9.45
C LYS A 71 -6.31 -9.43 10.46
N ARG A 72 -5.58 -9.38 11.57
CA ARG A 72 -5.68 -10.39 12.65
C ARG A 72 -7.05 -10.36 13.32
N GLU A 73 -7.60 -9.17 13.56
CA GLU A 73 -8.93 -8.98 14.13
C GLU A 73 -10.01 -9.54 13.19
N LEU A 74 -9.94 -9.21 11.90
CA LEU A 74 -10.83 -9.76 10.87
C LEU A 74 -10.76 -11.29 10.85
N ALA A 75 -9.56 -11.86 10.79
CA ALA A 75 -9.36 -13.31 10.78
C ALA A 75 -9.85 -14.00 12.07
N ALA A 76 -9.82 -13.30 13.22
CA ALA A 76 -10.39 -13.81 14.47
C ALA A 76 -11.92 -13.86 14.40
N LEU A 77 -12.57 -12.81 13.89
CA LEU A 77 -14.03 -12.78 13.68
C LEU A 77 -14.46 -13.84 12.67
N GLU A 78 -13.75 -13.99 11.56
CA GLU A 78 -14.06 -15.01 10.54
C GLU A 78 -13.87 -16.44 11.05
N ARG A 79 -12.93 -16.68 11.97
CA ARG A 79 -12.82 -17.99 12.66
C ARG A 79 -13.98 -18.24 13.62
N SER A 80 -14.49 -17.19 14.27
CA SER A 80 -15.66 -17.29 15.17
C SER A 80 -16.96 -17.49 14.39
N HIS A 81 -17.00 -17.00 13.14
CA HIS A 81 -18.13 -16.99 12.24
C HIS A 81 -17.74 -17.49 10.85
N PRO A 82 -17.47 -18.80 10.68
CA PRO A 82 -16.99 -19.36 9.41
C PRO A 82 -17.92 -19.09 8.22
N GLU A 83 -19.21 -18.90 8.45
CA GLU A 83 -20.21 -18.55 7.43
C GLU A 83 -20.05 -17.13 6.86
N TRP A 84 -19.25 -16.28 7.52
CA TRP A 84 -18.92 -14.94 7.03
C TRP A 84 -17.55 -14.87 6.37
N ALA A 85 -16.75 -15.93 6.45
CA ALA A 85 -15.41 -15.94 5.89
C ALA A 85 -15.43 -15.65 4.38
N GLN A 86 -14.53 -14.77 3.94
CA GLN A 86 -14.27 -14.53 2.52
C GLN A 86 -12.84 -14.98 2.23
N PRO A 87 -12.58 -15.48 1.00
CA PRO A 87 -11.22 -15.75 0.60
C PRO A 87 -10.38 -14.48 0.76
N PRO A 88 -9.38 -14.48 1.61
CA PRO A 88 -8.57 -13.33 1.86
C PRO A 88 -7.70 -13.04 0.62
N GLY A 89 -7.56 -11.80 0.20
CA GLY A 89 -6.71 -11.37 -0.91
C GLY A 89 -5.26 -11.14 -0.48
N VAL A 90 -4.31 -11.40 -1.39
CA VAL A 90 -2.90 -11.01 -1.23
C VAL A 90 -2.75 -9.57 -1.68
N GLY A 91 -3.35 -8.58 -1.33
CA GLY A 91 -3.20 -7.21 -1.85
C GLY A 91 -3.02 -7.13 -3.37
N ASP A 92 -3.55 -6.16 -4.04
CA ASP A 92 -3.50 -6.05 -5.51
C ASP A 92 -2.65 -4.83 -5.91
N ASP A 93 -1.46 -5.08 -6.45
CA ASP A 93 -0.53 -4.04 -6.90
C ASP A 93 -0.71 -3.66 -8.38
N ARG A 94 -1.66 -4.25 -9.11
CA ARG A 94 -1.86 -3.95 -10.53
C ARG A 94 -2.23 -2.48 -10.76
N SER A 95 -1.49 -1.86 -11.65
CA SER A 95 -1.70 -0.45 -12.01
C SER A 95 -2.79 -0.28 -13.08
N GLY A 96 -3.11 -1.35 -13.82
CA GLY A 96 -3.97 -1.33 -15.00
C GLY A 96 -3.39 -0.52 -16.17
N ARG A 97 -2.11 -0.19 -16.14
CA ARG A 97 -1.40 0.54 -17.21
C ARG A 97 -0.59 -0.38 -18.12
N PHE A 98 -0.33 -1.61 -17.66
CA PHE A 98 0.41 -2.64 -18.36
C PHE A 98 -0.51 -3.77 -18.78
N PRO A 99 -0.14 -4.54 -19.82
CA PRO A 99 -0.85 -5.77 -20.16
C PRO A 99 -0.89 -6.72 -18.95
N PRO A 100 -2.02 -7.40 -18.71
CA PRO A 100 -2.09 -8.40 -17.64
C PRO A 100 -1.33 -9.66 -18.01
N HIS A 101 -0.69 -10.28 -17.01
CA HIS A 101 -0.04 -11.58 -17.11
C HIS A 101 -0.53 -12.52 -16.02
N VAL A 102 -1.06 -13.68 -16.42
CA VAL A 102 -1.50 -14.74 -15.51
C VAL A 102 -0.30 -15.59 -15.10
N HIS A 103 -0.04 -15.71 -13.79
CA HIS A 103 1.02 -16.56 -13.24
C HIS A 103 0.68 -18.04 -13.43
N ARG A 104 1.67 -18.86 -13.85
CA ARG A 104 1.49 -20.33 -13.97
C ARG A 104 1.28 -20.99 -12.60
N GLN A 105 1.92 -20.43 -11.57
CA GLN A 105 1.65 -20.76 -10.17
C GLN A 105 1.37 -19.48 -9.38
N PRO A 106 0.42 -19.48 -8.43
CA PRO A 106 0.09 -18.31 -7.65
C PRO A 106 1.31 -17.71 -6.92
N MET A 107 1.42 -16.39 -6.93
CA MET A 107 2.39 -15.65 -6.11
C MET A 107 1.78 -15.36 -4.74
N LEU A 108 1.93 -16.30 -3.82
CA LEU A 108 1.41 -16.18 -2.47
C LEU A 108 2.15 -15.12 -1.65
N SER A 109 1.53 -14.67 -0.57
CA SER A 109 2.16 -13.89 0.48
C SER A 109 2.89 -14.83 1.46
N LEU A 110 3.31 -14.31 2.62
CA LEU A 110 3.84 -15.07 3.74
C LEU A 110 3.04 -14.72 5.00
N ASP A 111 2.84 -15.73 5.85
CA ASP A 111 2.44 -15.48 7.22
C ASP A 111 3.52 -14.67 7.94
N LYS A 112 3.14 -13.95 9.00
CA LYS A 112 4.02 -13.01 9.68
C LYS A 112 4.19 -13.39 11.13
N ALA A 113 5.42 -13.26 11.64
CA ALA A 113 5.77 -13.32 13.04
C ALA A 113 6.49 -12.02 13.44
N TYR A 114 6.13 -11.43 14.55
CA TYR A 114 6.76 -10.24 15.12
C TYR A 114 7.53 -10.58 16.41
N THR A 115 7.22 -11.72 17.01
CA THR A 115 7.79 -12.17 18.28
C THR A 115 8.38 -13.58 18.17
N GLU A 116 9.31 -13.88 19.07
CA GLU A 116 9.87 -15.23 19.18
C GLU A 116 8.79 -16.28 19.47
N ALA A 117 7.76 -15.93 20.26
CA ALA A 117 6.67 -16.83 20.57
C ALA A 117 5.84 -17.19 19.32
N GLU A 118 5.59 -16.23 18.43
CA GLU A 118 4.88 -16.47 17.15
C GLU A 118 5.73 -17.33 16.21
N TRP A 119 7.05 -17.07 16.13
CA TRP A 119 7.96 -17.95 15.40
C TRP A 119 7.96 -19.39 15.95
N ARG A 120 8.07 -19.55 17.26
CA ARG A 120 8.04 -20.88 17.91
C ARG A 120 6.72 -21.61 17.67
N ALA A 121 5.60 -20.90 17.66
CA ALA A 121 4.29 -21.46 17.33
C ALA A 121 4.24 -21.99 15.89
N PHE A 122 4.77 -21.22 14.94
CA PHE A 122 4.89 -21.66 13.55
C PHE A 122 5.79 -22.92 13.43
N HIS A 123 6.99 -22.90 14.02
CA HIS A 123 7.91 -24.02 14.03
C HIS A 123 7.27 -25.29 14.63
N ALA A 124 6.60 -25.17 15.77
CA ALA A 124 5.88 -26.28 16.40
C ALA A 124 4.78 -26.85 15.48
N GLY A 125 4.06 -25.98 14.74
CA GLY A 125 3.08 -26.39 13.74
C GLY A 125 3.70 -27.19 12.58
N VAL A 126 4.87 -26.78 12.09
CA VAL A 126 5.63 -27.52 11.05
C VAL A 126 6.05 -28.89 11.59
N VAL A 127 6.64 -28.95 12.77
CA VAL A 127 7.05 -30.18 13.45
C VAL A 127 5.87 -31.14 13.63
N ALA A 128 4.73 -30.65 14.11
CA ALA A 128 3.54 -31.46 14.33
C ALA A 128 2.97 -32.05 13.01
N ARG A 129 2.92 -31.26 11.94
CA ARG A 129 2.40 -31.71 10.63
C ARG A 129 3.32 -32.74 9.96
N LEU A 130 4.64 -32.60 10.12
CA LEU A 130 5.60 -33.51 9.53
C LEU A 130 5.88 -34.74 10.39
N GLY A 131 5.60 -34.68 11.69
CA GLY A 131 5.85 -35.76 12.66
C GLY A 131 7.34 -35.98 12.95
N ARG A 132 8.21 -34.98 12.70
CA ARG A 132 9.68 -35.07 12.88
C ARG A 132 10.27 -33.76 13.38
N LYS A 133 11.38 -33.84 14.13
CA LYS A 133 12.03 -32.69 14.76
C LYS A 133 13.35 -32.29 14.10
N ASP A 134 13.96 -33.19 13.33
CA ASP A 134 15.22 -33.02 12.61
C ASP A 134 14.98 -32.24 11.31
N LEU A 135 14.67 -30.95 11.43
CA LEU A 135 14.34 -30.05 10.32
C LEU A 135 15.43 -28.99 10.17
N ALA A 136 15.86 -28.76 8.93
CA ALA A 136 16.72 -27.63 8.59
C ALA A 136 15.88 -26.49 8.01
N PHE A 137 16.21 -25.27 8.40
CA PHE A 137 15.60 -24.06 7.88
C PHE A 137 16.67 -23.13 7.30
N VAL A 138 16.32 -22.41 6.25
CA VAL A 138 17.12 -21.31 5.71
C VAL A 138 16.52 -20.02 6.20
N VAL A 139 17.35 -19.19 6.82
CA VAL A 139 17.01 -17.81 7.23
C VAL A 139 17.69 -16.86 6.26
N GLU A 140 16.92 -16.03 5.58
CA GLU A 140 17.40 -15.08 4.57
C GLU A 140 16.82 -13.68 4.79
N PRO A 141 17.48 -12.60 4.33
CA PRO A 141 16.94 -11.25 4.43
C PRO A 141 15.60 -11.14 3.70
N LYS A 142 14.65 -10.45 4.30
CA LYS A 142 13.41 -10.06 3.64
C LYS A 142 13.62 -8.72 2.94
N TYR A 143 13.95 -8.78 1.66
CA TYR A 143 14.13 -7.58 0.84
C TYR A 143 12.86 -6.75 0.80
N ASP A 144 13.01 -5.43 0.88
CA ASP A 144 11.91 -4.49 0.86
C ASP A 144 11.84 -3.76 -0.48
N GLY A 145 11.02 -4.28 -1.38
CA GLY A 145 10.87 -3.82 -2.75
C GLY A 145 9.51 -4.15 -3.34
N LEU A 146 9.49 -4.55 -4.60
CA LEU A 146 8.32 -5.02 -5.34
C LEU A 146 8.55 -6.45 -5.82
N ALA A 147 7.66 -7.36 -5.43
CA ALA A 147 7.76 -8.76 -5.82
C ALA A 147 7.59 -8.94 -7.34
N ILE A 148 8.44 -9.78 -7.92
CA ILE A 148 8.53 -10.01 -9.35
C ILE A 148 8.55 -11.52 -9.67
N SER A 149 7.88 -11.91 -10.75
CA SER A 149 8.01 -13.20 -11.43
C SER A 149 8.82 -13.01 -12.70
N LEU A 150 9.89 -13.78 -12.87
CA LEU A 150 10.79 -13.78 -14.02
C LEU A 150 10.67 -15.12 -14.72
N THR A 151 10.14 -15.16 -15.93
CA THR A 151 10.03 -16.39 -16.72
C THR A 151 11.23 -16.53 -17.64
N TYR A 152 11.98 -17.60 -17.44
CA TYR A 152 13.05 -18.01 -18.34
C TYR A 152 12.62 -19.28 -19.09
N GLU A 153 12.72 -19.24 -20.41
CA GLU A 153 12.49 -20.39 -21.29
C GLU A 153 13.82 -20.80 -21.91
N ARG A 154 14.25 -22.04 -21.67
CA ARG A 154 15.54 -22.55 -22.12
C ARG A 154 16.70 -21.61 -21.78
N GLY A 155 16.61 -20.99 -20.61
CA GLY A 155 17.61 -20.09 -20.07
C GLY A 155 17.55 -18.64 -20.59
N VAL A 156 16.55 -18.26 -21.40
CA VAL A 156 16.35 -16.89 -21.90
C VAL A 156 15.18 -16.23 -21.21
N LEU A 157 15.37 -14.99 -20.71
CA LEU A 157 14.30 -14.19 -20.10
C LEU A 157 13.26 -13.80 -21.15
N THR A 158 12.11 -14.43 -21.11
CA THR A 158 11.00 -14.19 -22.03
C THR A 158 9.97 -13.23 -21.46
N ARG A 159 9.74 -13.28 -20.12
CA ARG A 159 8.69 -12.46 -19.47
C ARG A 159 9.06 -12.08 -18.04
N ALA A 160 8.54 -10.93 -17.61
CA ALA A 160 8.56 -10.49 -16.23
C ALA A 160 7.23 -9.85 -15.84
N ALA A 161 6.67 -10.24 -14.69
CA ALA A 161 5.38 -9.72 -14.23
C ALA A 161 5.42 -9.41 -12.74
N THR A 162 4.75 -8.34 -12.30
CA THR A 162 4.57 -8.04 -10.87
C THR A 162 3.68 -9.08 -10.22
N ARG A 163 3.64 -9.14 -8.89
CA ARG A 163 2.78 -10.07 -8.16
C ARG A 163 1.30 -9.88 -8.49
N GLY A 164 0.87 -8.62 -8.62
CA GLY A 164 -0.54 -8.29 -8.81
C GLY A 164 -1.39 -8.73 -7.63
N ASN A 165 -2.50 -9.39 -7.94
CA ASN A 165 -3.40 -9.99 -6.95
C ASN A 165 -2.99 -11.43 -6.54
N GLY A 166 -1.80 -11.87 -6.95
CA GLY A 166 -1.29 -13.22 -6.73
C GLY A 166 -1.60 -14.21 -7.85
N LEU A 167 -2.62 -14.00 -8.64
CA LEU A 167 -2.99 -14.84 -9.81
C LEU A 167 -2.58 -14.17 -11.11
N GLU A 168 -2.67 -12.85 -11.15
CA GLU A 168 -2.42 -12.02 -12.32
C GLU A 168 -1.69 -10.74 -11.91
N GLY A 169 -0.64 -10.37 -12.63
CA GLY A 169 0.16 -9.16 -12.42
C GLY A 169 0.32 -8.29 -13.67
N ASP A 170 0.96 -7.13 -13.52
CA ASP A 170 1.34 -6.25 -14.62
C ASP A 170 2.55 -6.84 -15.36
N ASP A 171 2.49 -6.99 -16.69
CA ASP A 171 3.64 -7.36 -17.53
C ASP A 171 4.61 -6.17 -17.63
N VAL A 172 5.73 -6.27 -16.96
CA VAL A 172 6.78 -5.24 -16.89
C VAL A 172 8.07 -5.69 -17.58
N THR A 173 7.97 -6.59 -18.55
CA THR A 173 9.10 -7.24 -19.22
C THR A 173 10.10 -6.23 -19.77
N ASP A 174 9.62 -5.18 -20.47
CA ASP A 174 10.52 -4.19 -21.07
C ASP A 174 11.26 -3.37 -20.01
N ASN A 175 10.61 -3.05 -18.91
CA ASN A 175 11.22 -2.36 -17.78
C ASN A 175 12.28 -3.24 -17.08
N ILE A 176 11.97 -4.50 -16.85
CA ILE A 176 12.93 -5.46 -16.23
C ILE A 176 14.15 -5.65 -17.13
N ARG A 177 14.00 -5.65 -18.44
CA ARG A 177 15.13 -5.76 -19.38
C ARG A 177 16.12 -4.60 -19.31
N THR A 178 15.75 -3.47 -18.71
CA THR A 178 16.66 -2.33 -18.49
C THR A 178 17.56 -2.49 -17.28
N ILE A 179 17.27 -3.45 -16.38
CA ILE A 179 18.05 -3.68 -15.16
C ILE A 179 19.36 -4.38 -15.51
N ALA A 180 20.46 -3.64 -15.43
CA ALA A 180 21.78 -4.11 -15.87
C ALA A 180 22.30 -5.32 -15.07
N THR A 181 21.90 -5.45 -13.81
CA THR A 181 22.33 -6.56 -12.92
C THR A 181 21.60 -7.88 -13.20
N LEU A 182 20.53 -7.87 -14.03
CA LEU A 182 19.76 -9.06 -14.37
C LEU A 182 20.14 -9.57 -15.76
N PRO A 183 20.86 -10.70 -15.87
CA PRO A 183 21.18 -11.31 -17.16
C PRO A 183 19.91 -11.74 -17.91
N ARG A 184 19.85 -11.39 -19.20
CA ARG A 184 18.77 -11.85 -20.10
C ARG A 184 18.90 -13.33 -20.45
N GLN A 185 20.09 -13.91 -20.24
CA GLN A 185 20.39 -15.30 -20.52
C GLN A 185 21.18 -15.93 -19.37
N MET A 186 20.73 -17.10 -18.91
CA MET A 186 21.42 -17.92 -17.92
C MET A 186 22.74 -18.43 -18.46
N ARG A 187 23.74 -18.56 -17.61
CA ARG A 187 25.00 -19.28 -17.94
C ARG A 187 24.70 -20.77 -18.10
N ARG A 188 25.32 -21.38 -19.12
CA ARG A 188 25.16 -22.80 -19.43
C ARG A 188 26.32 -23.68 -18.90
N ALA A 189 27.36 -23.02 -18.42
CA ALA A 189 28.51 -23.69 -17.82
C ALA A 189 28.91 -22.98 -16.53
N ALA A 190 29.29 -23.76 -15.53
CA ALA A 190 29.86 -23.27 -14.28
C ALA A 190 31.31 -22.77 -14.50
N ALA A 191 31.92 -22.17 -13.47
CA ALA A 191 33.27 -21.61 -13.55
C ALA A 191 34.33 -22.65 -13.83
N ASP A 192 34.11 -23.91 -13.47
CA ASP A 192 34.97 -25.07 -13.73
C ASP A 192 34.74 -25.71 -15.13
N GLY A 193 33.85 -25.13 -15.93
CA GLY A 193 33.48 -25.62 -17.26
C GLY A 193 32.44 -26.74 -17.28
N SER A 194 31.96 -27.21 -16.12
CA SER A 194 30.89 -28.22 -16.07
C SER A 194 29.57 -27.64 -16.62
N ALA A 195 28.80 -28.47 -17.34
CA ALA A 195 27.51 -28.08 -17.88
C ALA A 195 26.50 -27.87 -16.75
N LEU A 196 25.77 -26.77 -16.82
CA LEU A 196 24.66 -26.48 -15.91
C LEU A 196 23.35 -26.95 -16.54
N GLY A 197 22.52 -27.64 -15.78
CA GLY A 197 21.17 -27.97 -16.15
C GLY A 197 20.36 -26.68 -16.33
N ILE A 198 19.73 -26.51 -17.49
CA ILE A 198 18.88 -25.37 -17.81
C ILE A 198 17.45 -25.88 -18.00
N PRO A 199 16.49 -25.49 -17.15
CA PRO A 199 15.09 -25.86 -17.30
C PRO A 199 14.53 -25.43 -18.66
N ASP A 200 13.62 -26.23 -19.22
CA ASP A 200 12.86 -25.83 -20.39
C ASP A 200 12.03 -24.56 -20.10
N LEU A 201 11.47 -24.51 -18.88
CA LEU A 201 10.81 -23.33 -18.35
C LEU A 201 11.02 -23.25 -16.83
N VAL A 202 11.29 -22.04 -16.35
CA VAL A 202 11.26 -21.72 -14.92
C VAL A 202 10.69 -20.32 -14.69
N GLU A 203 9.75 -20.23 -13.75
CA GLU A 203 9.33 -18.95 -13.16
C GLU A 203 10.14 -18.72 -11.89
N LEU A 204 11.08 -17.80 -11.91
CA LEU A 204 11.83 -17.38 -10.74
C LEU A 204 11.06 -16.29 -9.99
N ARG A 205 11.05 -16.37 -8.67
CA ARG A 205 10.45 -15.39 -7.78
C ARG A 205 11.56 -14.51 -7.19
N GLY A 206 11.36 -13.21 -7.23
CA GLY A 206 12.35 -12.25 -6.76
C GLY A 206 11.72 -10.97 -6.22
N GLU A 207 12.60 -10.05 -5.81
CA GLU A 207 12.25 -8.71 -5.41
C GLU A 207 13.03 -7.71 -6.24
N VAL A 208 12.34 -6.67 -6.75
CA VAL A 208 12.96 -5.50 -7.36
C VAL A 208 13.05 -4.42 -6.30
N PHE A 209 14.24 -3.87 -6.10
CA PHE A 209 14.51 -2.90 -5.05
C PHE A 209 15.49 -1.82 -5.51
N VAL A 210 15.74 -0.84 -4.67
CA VAL A 210 16.76 0.19 -4.87
C VAL A 210 17.79 0.05 -3.76
N ASP A 211 19.07 -0.05 -4.14
CA ASP A 211 20.17 -0.07 -3.18
C ASP A 211 20.29 1.26 -2.43
N ASP A 212 20.77 1.22 -1.20
CA ASP A 212 20.93 2.39 -0.33
C ASP A 212 21.76 3.51 -0.96
N ALA A 213 22.83 3.15 -1.66
CA ALA A 213 23.71 4.11 -2.33
C ALA A 213 22.96 4.82 -3.48
N GLU A 214 22.19 4.06 -4.27
CA GLU A 214 21.42 4.60 -5.37
C GLU A 214 20.25 5.45 -4.88
N PHE A 215 19.57 5.03 -3.81
CA PHE A 215 18.52 5.83 -3.16
C PHE A 215 19.06 7.19 -2.69
N THR A 216 20.24 7.18 -2.07
CA THR A 216 20.90 8.41 -1.62
C THR A 216 21.28 9.31 -2.80
N ARG A 217 21.85 8.73 -3.88
CA ARG A 217 22.21 9.46 -5.09
C ARG A 217 21.00 10.12 -5.76
N LEU A 218 19.91 9.38 -5.94
CA LEU A 218 18.68 9.88 -6.56
C LEU A 218 18.06 11.02 -5.74
N ASN A 219 18.05 10.90 -4.42
CA ASN A 219 17.53 11.95 -3.55
C ASN A 219 18.42 13.20 -3.57
N ALA A 220 19.75 13.06 -3.61
CA ALA A 220 20.66 14.19 -3.76
C ALA A 220 20.43 14.96 -5.07
N THR A 221 20.23 14.24 -6.18
CA THR A 221 19.89 14.84 -7.49
C THR A 221 18.58 15.62 -7.42
N ARG A 222 17.52 15.03 -6.83
CA ARG A 222 16.22 15.71 -6.70
C ARG A 222 16.30 16.99 -5.87
N VAL A 223 17.02 16.96 -4.76
CA VAL A 223 17.23 18.14 -3.92
C VAL A 223 17.98 19.23 -4.69
N ALA A 224 19.02 18.87 -5.45
CA ALA A 224 19.75 19.82 -6.30
C ALA A 224 18.88 20.43 -7.40
N GLU A 225 17.86 19.71 -7.88
CA GLU A 225 16.86 20.16 -8.85
C GLU A 225 15.68 20.90 -8.21
N GLY A 226 15.69 21.10 -6.87
CA GLY A 226 14.60 21.75 -6.14
C GLY A 226 13.33 20.88 -5.99
N ALA A 227 13.43 19.57 -6.25
CA ALA A 227 12.34 18.63 -6.09
C ALA A 227 12.37 17.95 -4.71
N GLU A 228 11.20 17.55 -4.19
CA GLU A 228 11.13 16.79 -2.94
C GLU A 228 11.83 15.43 -3.09
N PRO A 229 12.63 14.99 -2.11
CA PRO A 229 13.25 13.68 -2.11
C PRO A 229 12.20 12.57 -2.01
N PHE A 230 12.52 11.40 -2.52
CA PHE A 230 11.71 10.21 -2.32
C PHE A 230 11.71 9.83 -0.85
N ALA A 231 10.54 9.53 -0.31
CA ALA A 231 10.39 9.23 1.11
C ALA A 231 10.90 7.83 1.50
N HIS A 232 10.79 6.84 0.57
CA HIS A 232 11.13 5.44 0.87
C HIS A 232 11.65 4.69 -0.37
N PRO A 233 12.69 3.83 -0.26
CA PRO A 233 13.26 3.09 -1.38
C PRO A 233 12.27 2.10 -2.02
N ARG A 234 11.40 1.43 -1.23
CA ARG A 234 10.35 0.54 -1.75
C ARG A 234 9.39 1.27 -2.71
N ASN A 235 8.91 2.45 -2.33
CA ASN A 235 8.00 3.23 -3.17
C ASN A 235 8.68 3.74 -4.42
N LEU A 236 9.95 4.13 -4.30
CA LEU A 236 10.78 4.49 -5.45
C LEU A 236 10.91 3.30 -6.40
N ALA A 237 11.23 2.10 -5.90
CA ALA A 237 11.33 0.89 -6.71
C ALA A 237 10.01 0.56 -7.41
N ALA A 238 8.90 0.52 -6.67
CA ALA A 238 7.57 0.21 -7.20
C ALA A 238 7.09 1.24 -8.23
N GLY A 239 7.26 2.54 -7.94
CA GLY A 239 6.91 3.62 -8.85
C GLY A 239 7.76 3.63 -10.12
N THR A 240 9.05 3.33 -9.99
CA THR A 240 9.98 3.26 -11.12
C THR A 240 9.68 2.06 -12.00
N LEU A 241 9.55 0.85 -11.43
CA LEU A 241 9.26 -0.36 -12.20
C LEU A 241 7.95 -0.25 -12.99
N LYS A 242 7.01 0.55 -12.51
CA LYS A 242 5.71 0.81 -13.15
C LYS A 242 5.68 2.12 -13.97
N SER A 243 6.84 2.70 -14.30
CA SER A 243 6.93 3.77 -15.30
C SER A 243 6.60 3.22 -16.69
N LEU A 244 5.91 4.03 -17.49
CA LEU A 244 5.65 3.71 -18.92
C LEU A 244 6.85 4.03 -19.82
N ASP A 245 7.88 4.65 -19.25
CA ASP A 245 9.12 5.01 -19.94
C ASP A 245 10.27 4.10 -19.46
N PRO A 246 10.71 3.13 -20.27
CA PRO A 246 11.83 2.26 -19.91
C PRO A 246 13.17 3.01 -19.76
N GLU A 247 13.35 4.16 -20.38
CA GLU A 247 14.57 4.97 -20.22
C GLU A 247 14.65 5.57 -18.80
N GLU A 248 13.51 6.01 -18.27
CA GLU A 248 13.40 6.44 -16.88
C GLU A 248 13.75 5.30 -15.91
N VAL A 249 13.29 4.08 -16.19
CA VAL A 249 13.62 2.89 -15.39
C VAL A 249 15.11 2.61 -15.42
N ALA A 250 15.73 2.65 -16.60
CA ALA A 250 17.17 2.45 -16.79
C ALA A 250 18.00 3.48 -16.01
N ALA A 251 17.59 4.75 -16.05
CA ALA A 251 18.29 5.86 -15.38
C ALA A 251 18.30 5.73 -13.85
N ARG A 252 17.32 5.04 -13.27
CA ARG A 252 17.16 4.85 -11.82
C ARG A 252 17.81 3.59 -11.26
N ARG A 253 18.49 2.82 -12.08
CA ARG A 253 19.36 1.68 -11.71
C ARG A 253 18.78 0.76 -10.63
N LEU A 254 17.61 0.20 -10.90
CA LEU A 254 17.00 -0.79 -10.00
C LEU A 254 17.87 -2.04 -9.88
N SER A 255 17.78 -2.70 -8.73
CA SER A 255 18.39 -4.01 -8.46
C SER A 255 17.31 -5.09 -8.34
N VAL A 256 17.71 -6.34 -8.59
CA VAL A 256 16.85 -7.53 -8.45
C VAL A 256 17.55 -8.57 -7.61
N VAL A 257 16.81 -9.32 -6.80
CA VAL A 257 17.26 -10.53 -6.14
C VAL A 257 16.28 -11.67 -6.40
N VAL A 258 16.79 -12.85 -6.68
CA VAL A 258 16.01 -14.09 -6.86
C VAL A 258 16.07 -14.90 -5.58
N TYR A 259 14.91 -15.20 -4.97
CA TYR A 259 14.81 -15.88 -3.69
C TYR A 259 13.96 -17.17 -3.72
N GLY A 260 13.36 -17.51 -4.84
CA GLY A 260 12.48 -18.67 -4.96
C GLY A 260 12.04 -18.93 -6.39
N TRP A 261 11.12 -19.85 -6.53
CA TRP A 261 10.56 -20.23 -7.84
C TRP A 261 9.06 -20.54 -7.76
N GLY A 262 8.41 -20.49 -8.90
CA GLY A 262 7.06 -20.96 -9.16
C GLY A 262 7.08 -22.20 -10.05
N ALA A 263 6.57 -22.10 -11.29
CA ALA A 263 6.58 -23.21 -12.25
C ALA A 263 8.01 -23.62 -12.63
N TRP A 264 8.20 -24.94 -12.81
CA TRP A 264 9.47 -25.52 -13.18
C TRP A 264 9.22 -26.73 -14.09
N GLU A 265 9.81 -26.73 -15.30
CA GLU A 265 9.65 -27.78 -16.31
C GLU A 265 11.01 -28.18 -16.89
N GLY A 266 11.18 -29.46 -17.20
CA GLY A 266 12.42 -30.02 -17.77
C GLY A 266 13.34 -30.54 -16.70
N GLU A 267 14.45 -29.88 -16.46
CA GLU A 267 15.48 -30.31 -15.49
C GLU A 267 14.95 -30.56 -14.07
N ALA A 268 15.66 -31.42 -13.32
CA ALA A 268 15.27 -31.71 -11.94
C ALA A 268 15.35 -30.48 -11.05
N MET A 269 14.30 -30.26 -10.25
CA MET A 269 14.29 -29.21 -9.24
C MET A 269 15.37 -29.45 -8.17
N PRO A 270 15.98 -28.36 -7.62
CA PRO A 270 16.88 -28.48 -6.49
C PRO A 270 16.18 -29.10 -5.27
N GLY A 271 16.83 -29.99 -4.56
CA GLY A 271 16.26 -30.69 -3.40
C GLY A 271 16.14 -29.82 -2.14
N SER A 272 16.81 -28.66 -2.11
CA SER A 272 16.80 -27.76 -0.97
C SER A 272 16.88 -26.29 -1.40
N GLN A 273 16.49 -25.40 -0.49
CA GLN A 273 16.62 -23.93 -0.69
C GLN A 273 18.08 -23.53 -0.88
N GLN A 274 18.98 -24.12 -0.08
CA GLN A 274 20.40 -23.87 -0.19
C GLN A 274 20.94 -24.27 -1.59
N ALA A 275 20.53 -25.43 -2.11
CA ALA A 275 20.88 -25.87 -3.45
C ALA A 275 20.33 -24.94 -4.53
N PHE A 276 19.09 -24.41 -4.34
CA PHE A 276 18.51 -23.42 -5.23
C PHE A 276 19.35 -22.14 -5.26
N HIS A 277 19.77 -21.60 -4.12
CA HIS A 277 20.63 -20.41 -4.08
C HIS A 277 21.97 -20.64 -4.79
N ALA A 278 22.55 -21.82 -4.62
CA ALA A 278 23.78 -22.18 -5.34
C ALA A 278 23.57 -22.25 -6.86
N LEU A 279 22.43 -22.80 -7.31
CA LEU A 279 22.07 -22.93 -8.72
C LEU A 279 21.80 -21.54 -9.37
N VAL A 280 21.06 -20.66 -8.70
CA VAL A 280 20.80 -19.29 -9.16
C VAL A 280 22.13 -18.55 -9.40
N ARG A 281 23.08 -18.66 -8.47
CA ARG A 281 24.42 -18.08 -8.64
C ARG A 281 25.22 -18.71 -9.78
N ALA A 282 25.13 -20.03 -9.93
CA ALA A 282 25.80 -20.72 -11.03
C ALA A 282 25.26 -20.28 -12.38
N TRP A 283 23.95 -20.05 -12.52
CA TRP A 283 23.34 -19.47 -13.71
C TRP A 283 23.74 -18.00 -13.97
N GLY A 284 24.46 -17.37 -13.02
CA GLY A 284 24.89 -15.97 -13.09
C GLY A 284 23.79 -14.98 -12.76
N LEU A 285 22.68 -15.43 -12.18
CA LEU A 285 21.57 -14.57 -11.77
C LEU A 285 21.82 -13.96 -10.38
N PRO A 286 21.27 -12.79 -10.07
CA PRO A 286 21.39 -12.15 -8.77
C PRO A 286 20.53 -12.91 -7.74
N GLY A 287 21.17 -13.80 -6.98
CA GLY A 287 20.55 -14.59 -5.90
C GLY A 287 20.80 -14.01 -4.53
N VAL A 288 20.16 -14.61 -3.52
CA VAL A 288 20.42 -14.29 -2.12
C VAL A 288 21.85 -14.71 -1.77
N GLU A 289 22.68 -13.72 -1.38
CA GLU A 289 24.10 -13.97 -1.04
C GLU A 289 24.28 -14.31 0.43
N LYS A 290 23.52 -13.67 1.31
CA LYS A 290 23.61 -13.82 2.77
C LYS A 290 22.40 -14.59 3.28
N PHE A 291 22.63 -15.81 3.75
CA PHE A 291 21.61 -16.63 4.42
C PHE A 291 22.29 -17.55 5.43
N GLU A 292 21.55 -18.04 6.38
CA GLU A 292 22.01 -19.02 7.37
C GLU A 292 21.16 -20.29 7.28
N VAL A 293 21.81 -21.46 7.38
CA VAL A 293 21.14 -22.76 7.49
C VAL A 293 21.19 -23.19 8.96
N VAL A 294 20.04 -23.43 9.55
CA VAL A 294 19.88 -23.70 10.98
C VAL A 294 19.00 -24.92 11.20
N THR A 295 19.22 -25.62 12.32
CA THR A 295 18.53 -26.88 12.65
C THR A 295 17.71 -26.82 13.93
N SER A 296 17.69 -25.66 14.60
CA SER A 296 16.88 -25.45 15.78
C SER A 296 16.04 -24.17 15.70
N ASP A 297 14.94 -24.12 16.43
CA ASP A 297 14.08 -22.94 16.54
C ASP A 297 14.82 -21.75 17.16
N ALA A 298 15.66 -22.00 18.17
CA ALA A 298 16.45 -20.97 18.84
C ALA A 298 17.52 -20.38 17.91
N ASP A 299 18.19 -21.21 17.07
CA ASP A 299 19.18 -20.74 16.12
C ASP A 299 18.52 -19.92 15.01
N ALA A 300 17.34 -20.34 14.53
CA ALA A 300 16.58 -19.58 13.55
C ALA A 300 16.23 -18.18 14.07
N TRP A 301 15.75 -18.08 15.32
CA TRP A 301 15.44 -16.77 15.91
C TRP A 301 16.70 -15.92 16.11
N ARG A 302 17.82 -16.52 16.52
CA ARG A 302 19.12 -15.81 16.61
C ARG A 302 19.57 -15.26 15.24
N ALA A 303 19.43 -16.03 14.16
CA ALA A 303 19.75 -15.61 12.81
C ALA A 303 18.83 -14.45 12.36
N VAL A 304 17.51 -14.53 12.63
CA VAL A 304 16.56 -13.43 12.40
C VAL A 304 17.04 -12.15 13.09
N GLN A 305 17.38 -12.23 14.39
CA GLN A 305 17.87 -11.10 15.15
C GLN A 305 19.23 -10.58 14.65
N ALA A 306 20.11 -11.48 14.15
CA ALA A 306 21.40 -11.10 13.61
C ALA A 306 21.24 -10.21 12.35
N PHE A 307 20.36 -10.58 11.42
CA PHE A 307 20.03 -9.73 10.26
C PHE A 307 19.49 -8.37 10.68
N GLY A 308 18.64 -8.33 11.70
CA GLY A 308 18.09 -7.07 12.26
C GLY A 308 19.19 -6.14 12.77
N ARG A 309 20.20 -6.67 13.47
CA ARG A 309 21.33 -5.87 13.99
C ARG A 309 22.20 -5.28 12.90
N VAL A 310 22.37 -5.98 11.79
CA VAL A 310 23.24 -5.54 10.67
C VAL A 310 22.48 -4.89 9.52
N ARG A 311 21.17 -4.69 9.64
CA ARG A 311 20.31 -4.20 8.55
C ARG A 311 20.84 -2.91 7.89
N ALA A 312 21.39 -1.99 8.67
CA ALA A 312 21.95 -0.74 8.18
C ALA A 312 23.28 -0.92 7.38
N GLN A 313 23.91 -2.10 7.47
CA GLN A 313 25.20 -2.42 6.84
C GLN A 313 25.03 -3.35 5.62
N LEU A 314 23.81 -3.78 5.32
CA LEU A 314 23.55 -4.69 4.19
C LEU A 314 23.71 -4.01 2.84
N GLY A 315 23.52 -2.69 2.76
CA GLY A 315 23.54 -1.89 1.54
C GLY A 315 22.24 -1.92 0.75
N PHE A 316 21.23 -2.60 1.26
CA PHE A 316 19.88 -2.69 0.68
C PHE A 316 18.82 -2.72 1.79
N PRO A 317 17.58 -2.29 1.51
CA PRO A 317 16.50 -2.24 2.50
C PRO A 317 15.96 -3.63 2.80
N ILE A 318 15.72 -3.91 4.11
CA ILE A 318 15.02 -5.10 4.59
C ILE A 318 14.00 -4.71 5.67
N ASP A 319 12.83 -5.35 5.67
CA ASP A 319 11.76 -5.17 6.67
C ASP A 319 11.64 -6.35 7.64
N GLY A 320 12.52 -7.35 7.50
CA GLY A 320 12.51 -8.57 8.28
C GLY A 320 13.52 -9.60 7.78
N ALA A 321 13.29 -10.84 8.18
CA ALA A 321 13.93 -12.03 7.63
C ALA A 321 12.85 -13.04 7.22
N VAL A 322 13.11 -13.86 6.21
CA VAL A 322 12.25 -14.98 5.83
C VAL A 322 12.88 -16.27 6.30
N VAL A 323 12.10 -17.08 7.01
CA VAL A 323 12.52 -18.42 7.45
C VAL A 323 11.78 -19.45 6.60
N LYS A 324 12.52 -20.30 5.89
CA LYS A 324 12.00 -21.31 4.97
C LYS A 324 12.48 -22.70 5.38
N LEU A 325 11.62 -23.70 5.37
CA LEU A 325 12.04 -25.09 5.48
C LEU A 325 12.99 -25.43 4.32
N ASP A 326 14.18 -25.96 4.57
CA ASP A 326 15.19 -26.15 3.53
C ASP A 326 14.80 -27.26 2.54
N ASP A 327 14.34 -28.42 3.02
CA ASP A 327 13.99 -29.60 2.22
C ASP A 327 12.71 -29.36 1.39
N VAL A 328 12.85 -29.42 0.05
CA VAL A 328 11.77 -29.16 -0.90
C VAL A 328 10.72 -30.28 -0.91
N ALA A 329 11.11 -31.53 -0.69
CA ALA A 329 10.17 -32.65 -0.63
C ALA A 329 9.25 -32.54 0.59
N LEU A 330 9.78 -32.06 1.71
CA LEU A 330 8.99 -31.80 2.91
C LEU A 330 8.04 -30.60 2.74
N ARG A 331 8.42 -29.59 1.94
CA ARG A 331 7.51 -28.47 1.59
C ARG A 331 6.27 -28.96 0.87
N SER A 332 6.42 -29.88 -0.07
CA SER A 332 5.30 -30.47 -0.81
C SER A 332 4.32 -31.21 0.12
N ARG A 333 4.83 -31.83 1.19
CA ARG A 333 4.00 -32.51 2.20
C ARG A 333 3.24 -31.53 3.10
N LEU A 334 3.84 -30.37 3.42
CA LEU A 334 3.18 -29.31 4.20
C LEU A 334 2.12 -28.60 3.38
N GLY A 335 2.34 -28.46 2.07
CA GLY A 335 1.46 -27.73 1.18
C GLY A 335 1.43 -26.23 1.46
N GLN A 336 0.33 -25.62 1.04
CA GLN A 336 0.10 -24.18 1.15
C GLN A 336 -1.36 -23.90 1.45
N GLY A 337 -1.61 -22.80 2.14
CA GLY A 337 -2.94 -22.23 2.30
C GLY A 337 -3.32 -21.35 1.10
N GLU A 338 -4.44 -20.67 1.20
CA GLU A 338 -4.91 -19.74 0.15
C GLU A 338 -4.00 -18.51 -0.02
N HIS A 339 -3.30 -18.10 1.06
CA HIS A 339 -2.47 -16.89 1.06
C HIS A 339 -0.99 -17.11 1.20
N ALA A 340 -0.61 -18.13 1.99
CA ALA A 340 0.75 -18.35 2.42
C ALA A 340 1.10 -19.84 2.37
N PRO A 341 2.35 -20.18 2.06
CA PRO A 341 2.84 -21.54 2.18
C PRO A 341 2.99 -21.91 3.67
N HIS A 342 2.74 -23.18 4.02
CA HIS A 342 2.90 -23.66 5.39
C HIS A 342 4.35 -23.98 5.77
N TRP A 343 5.30 -23.76 4.86
CA TRP A 343 6.73 -24.08 5.02
C TRP A 343 7.62 -22.83 5.10
N ALA A 344 7.05 -21.61 5.03
CA ALA A 344 7.79 -20.37 5.13
C ALA A 344 7.01 -19.33 5.92
N ILE A 345 7.74 -18.47 6.65
CA ILE A 345 7.18 -17.36 7.42
C ILE A 345 8.08 -16.14 7.32
N ALA A 346 7.51 -14.94 7.33
CA ALA A 346 8.21 -13.68 7.41
C ALA A 346 8.30 -13.23 8.88
N CYS A 347 9.50 -13.18 9.43
CA CYS A 347 9.78 -12.60 10.74
C CYS A 347 10.07 -11.11 10.54
N LYS A 348 9.11 -10.24 10.86
CA LYS A 348 9.24 -8.79 10.72
C LYS A 348 9.89 -8.16 11.94
N TYR A 349 10.69 -7.12 11.70
CA TYR A 349 11.25 -6.32 12.78
C TYR A 349 10.21 -5.34 13.33
N GLU A 350 10.35 -4.99 14.60
CA GLU A 350 9.58 -3.88 15.15
C GLU A 350 9.96 -2.59 14.41
N PRO A 351 8.97 -1.71 14.18
CA PRO A 351 9.23 -0.39 13.61
C PRO A 351 10.26 0.37 14.46
N GLU A 352 11.16 1.05 13.78
CA GLU A 352 12.10 1.93 14.48
C GLU A 352 11.33 3.08 15.11
N ARG A 353 11.56 3.32 16.40
CA ARG A 353 10.94 4.40 17.17
C ARG A 353 11.98 5.39 17.65
N THR A 354 11.58 6.65 17.73
CA THR A 354 12.38 7.69 18.36
C THR A 354 11.49 8.65 19.13
N VAL A 355 12.06 9.31 20.12
CA VAL A 355 11.35 10.26 20.96
C VAL A 355 11.62 11.67 20.50
N THR A 356 10.57 12.48 20.38
CA THR A 356 10.64 13.89 20.06
C THR A 356 9.55 14.66 20.80
N ARG A 357 9.58 16.00 20.69
CA ARG A 357 8.60 16.89 21.33
C ARG A 357 7.63 17.48 20.33
N VAL A 358 6.35 17.53 20.68
CA VAL A 358 5.30 18.19 19.92
C VAL A 358 5.40 19.71 20.11
N ARG A 359 5.70 20.45 19.06
CA ARG A 359 5.77 21.92 19.05
C ARG A 359 4.41 22.55 18.83
N ALA A 360 3.62 21.96 17.93
CA ALA A 360 2.28 22.42 17.58
C ALA A 360 1.45 21.24 17.02
N ILE A 361 0.15 21.39 16.99
CA ILE A 361 -0.75 20.49 16.27
C ILE A 361 -1.47 21.34 15.23
N THR A 362 -1.30 21.00 13.96
CA THR A 362 -1.92 21.67 12.81
C THR A 362 -2.98 20.79 12.18
N ILE A 363 -3.99 21.40 11.57
CA ILE A 363 -5.03 20.67 10.84
C ILE A 363 -4.85 20.92 9.36
N GLN A 364 -4.52 19.88 8.62
CA GLN A 364 -4.46 19.90 7.16
C GLN A 364 -5.82 19.59 6.56
N VAL A 365 -6.20 20.34 5.52
CA VAL A 365 -7.45 20.13 4.78
C VAL A 365 -7.12 19.50 3.44
N GLY A 366 -7.55 18.25 3.26
CA GLY A 366 -7.36 17.51 2.02
C GLY A 366 -8.28 17.97 0.87
N ARG A 367 -8.05 17.48 -0.34
CA ARG A 367 -8.83 17.82 -1.55
C ARG A 367 -10.32 17.50 -1.46
N THR A 368 -10.71 16.54 -0.62
CA THR A 368 -12.09 16.12 -0.36
C THR A 368 -12.67 16.76 0.90
N GLY A 369 -11.99 17.77 1.44
CA GLY A 369 -12.38 18.44 2.67
C GLY A 369 -11.99 17.72 3.95
N LEU A 370 -11.38 16.51 3.90
CA LEU A 370 -10.96 15.77 5.08
C LEU A 370 -9.97 16.59 5.92
N LEU A 371 -10.26 16.73 7.21
CA LEU A 371 -9.41 17.38 8.19
C LEU A 371 -8.51 16.34 8.86
N THR A 372 -7.19 16.45 8.64
CA THR A 372 -6.19 15.54 9.20
C THR A 372 -5.31 16.28 10.20
N PRO A 373 -5.29 15.90 11.48
CA PRO A 373 -4.39 16.49 12.46
C PRO A 373 -2.96 16.00 12.24
N VAL A 374 -2.00 16.93 12.33
CA VAL A 374 -0.56 16.68 12.14
C VAL A 374 0.20 17.31 13.32
N ALA A 375 1.05 16.53 13.97
CA ALA A 375 1.98 17.05 14.96
C ALA A 375 3.20 17.68 14.26
N GLU A 376 3.43 18.96 14.49
CA GLU A 376 4.70 19.63 14.20
C GLU A 376 5.67 19.30 15.33
N LEU A 377 6.83 18.74 14.99
CA LEU A 377 7.76 18.13 15.93
C LEU A 377 9.08 18.91 16.04
N GLU A 378 9.78 18.77 17.13
CA GLU A 378 11.22 19.04 17.12
C GLU A 378 11.88 18.07 16.14
N PRO A 379 12.70 18.59 15.18
CA PRO A 379 13.32 17.71 14.20
C PRO A 379 14.17 16.63 14.86
N VAL A 380 13.93 15.38 14.48
CA VAL A 380 14.63 14.21 15.03
C VAL A 380 14.91 13.22 13.91
N THR A 381 16.01 12.48 14.02
CA THR A 381 16.34 11.41 13.08
C THR A 381 15.53 10.15 13.43
N LEU A 382 14.80 9.62 12.43
CA LEU A 382 14.09 8.37 12.51
C LEU A 382 14.46 7.53 11.29
N GLY A 383 15.15 6.44 11.51
CA GLY A 383 15.81 5.72 10.43
C GLY A 383 16.88 6.62 9.78
N ARG A 384 16.81 6.78 8.46
CA ARG A 384 17.79 7.59 7.69
C ARG A 384 17.27 8.98 7.31
N THR A 385 16.15 9.42 7.90
CA THR A 385 15.52 10.70 7.54
C THR A 385 15.29 11.58 8.76
N THR A 386 15.38 12.89 8.57
CA THR A 386 14.97 13.85 9.59
C THR A 386 13.47 14.07 9.51
N VAL A 387 12.79 13.81 10.62
CA VAL A 387 11.33 13.94 10.76
C VAL A 387 11.03 15.19 11.59
N ALA A 388 10.24 16.10 11.03
CA ALA A 388 9.75 17.31 11.69
C ALA A 388 8.22 17.34 11.79
N ARG A 389 7.53 16.39 11.18
CA ARG A 389 6.06 16.27 11.19
C ARG A 389 5.64 14.80 11.27
N ALA A 390 4.58 14.51 12.04
CA ALA A 390 3.99 13.19 12.13
C ALA A 390 2.46 13.27 12.10
N THR A 391 1.82 12.31 11.45
CA THR A 391 0.35 12.27 11.42
C THR A 391 -0.21 11.87 12.79
N LEU A 392 -1.35 12.45 13.12
CA LEU A 392 -2.18 12.07 14.25
C LEU A 392 -3.45 11.33 13.78
N HIS A 393 -3.45 10.92 12.51
CA HIS A 393 -4.49 10.18 11.79
C HIS A 393 -5.83 10.95 11.69
N ASN A 394 -6.64 10.98 12.74
CA ASN A 394 -7.94 11.64 12.78
C ASN A 394 -8.27 12.15 14.18
N ARG A 395 -9.42 12.80 14.32
CA ARG A 395 -9.90 13.39 15.60
C ARG A 395 -9.98 12.34 16.72
N GLU A 396 -10.45 11.14 16.42
CA GLU A 396 -10.66 10.10 17.43
C GLU A 396 -9.33 9.52 17.95
N VAL A 397 -8.38 9.27 17.03
CA VAL A 397 -7.04 8.79 17.40
C VAL A 397 -6.31 9.85 18.21
N LEU A 398 -6.39 11.12 17.80
CA LEU A 398 -5.82 12.24 18.55
C LEU A 398 -6.40 12.32 19.97
N ALA A 399 -7.73 12.25 20.11
CA ALA A 399 -8.41 12.29 21.40
C ALA A 399 -8.09 11.07 22.28
N ARG A 400 -8.09 9.86 21.69
CA ARG A 400 -7.79 8.61 22.40
C ARG A 400 -6.36 8.55 22.90
N ARG A 401 -5.40 9.05 22.12
CA ARG A 401 -3.98 9.14 22.51
C ARG A 401 -3.71 10.32 23.44
N ASP A 402 -4.65 11.26 23.55
CA ASP A 402 -4.55 12.50 24.34
C ASP A 402 -3.24 13.25 24.07
N VAL A 403 -2.89 13.40 22.77
CA VAL A 403 -1.67 14.12 22.38
C VAL A 403 -1.89 15.63 22.57
N ARG A 404 -0.94 16.28 23.26
CA ARG A 404 -0.99 17.71 23.57
C ARG A 404 0.25 18.44 23.06
N VAL A 405 0.11 19.73 22.81
CA VAL A 405 1.25 20.59 22.50
C VAL A 405 2.21 20.60 23.70
N GLY A 406 3.48 20.33 23.47
CA GLY A 406 4.50 20.24 24.51
C GLY A 406 4.83 18.82 24.94
N ASP A 407 4.00 17.82 24.62
CA ASP A 407 4.25 16.42 24.95
C ASP A 407 5.53 15.88 24.33
N TYR A 408 6.18 14.97 25.04
CA TYR A 408 7.15 14.05 24.46
C TYR A 408 6.40 12.84 23.93
N VAL A 409 6.67 12.51 22.66
CA VAL A 409 6.00 11.43 21.95
C VAL A 409 7.00 10.47 21.33
N GLU A 410 6.67 9.20 21.35
CA GLU A 410 7.31 8.23 20.45
C GLU A 410 6.70 8.36 19.07
N ILE A 411 7.55 8.47 18.06
CA ILE A 411 7.17 8.43 16.67
C ILE A 411 7.75 7.21 15.99
N GLU A 412 7.00 6.67 15.05
CA GLU A 412 7.41 5.57 14.18
C GLU A 412 7.05 5.90 12.73
N LYS A 413 7.64 5.21 11.77
CA LYS A 413 7.22 5.31 10.36
C LYS A 413 6.13 4.27 10.09
N ALA A 414 4.91 4.76 9.89
CA ALA A 414 3.80 3.93 9.43
C ALA A 414 4.11 3.37 8.03
N GLY A 415 4.09 2.02 7.90
CA GLY A 415 4.49 1.36 6.66
C GLY A 415 5.90 1.72 6.21
N GLU A 416 6.79 2.02 7.17
CA GLU A 416 8.15 2.52 6.95
C GLU A 416 8.25 3.86 6.19
N ILE A 417 7.14 4.56 5.97
CA ILE A 417 7.05 5.73 5.09
C ILE A 417 6.60 6.98 5.83
N ILE A 418 5.37 6.95 6.38
CA ILE A 418 4.73 8.15 6.96
C ILE A 418 5.01 8.21 8.46
N PRO A 419 5.71 9.26 8.95
CA PRO A 419 5.87 9.44 10.37
C PRO A 419 4.51 9.59 11.06
N ALA A 420 4.29 8.79 12.09
CA ALA A 420 3.09 8.80 12.91
C ALA A 420 3.45 8.87 14.40
N VAL A 421 2.62 9.50 15.20
CA VAL A 421 2.77 9.46 16.65
C VAL A 421 2.26 8.10 17.16
N ALA A 422 3.17 7.26 17.64
CA ALA A 422 2.86 5.92 18.17
C ALA A 422 2.30 5.98 19.59
N ALA A 423 2.96 6.74 20.49
CA ALA A 423 2.59 6.86 21.88
C ALA A 423 2.95 8.23 22.47
N VAL A 424 2.29 8.60 23.57
CA VAL A 424 2.64 9.76 24.38
C VAL A 424 3.38 9.26 25.63
N LEU A 425 4.52 9.86 25.96
CA LEU A 425 5.27 9.60 27.19
C LEU A 425 4.67 10.43 28.34
N LEU A 426 3.66 9.87 28.99
CA LEU A 426 2.90 10.59 30.04
C LEU A 426 3.76 10.98 31.23
N ASP A 427 4.78 10.21 31.55
CA ASP A 427 5.78 10.47 32.59
C ASP A 427 6.66 11.71 32.30
N ARG A 428 6.74 12.10 31.01
CA ARG A 428 7.48 13.28 30.55
C ARG A 428 6.60 14.47 30.17
N ARG A 429 5.29 14.36 30.39
CA ARG A 429 4.35 15.44 30.05
C ARG A 429 4.63 16.68 30.90
N PRO A 430 4.88 17.86 30.31
CA PRO A 430 5.03 19.10 31.06
C PRO A 430 3.77 19.45 31.85
N ALA A 431 3.93 19.93 33.08
CA ALA A 431 2.82 20.39 33.89
C ALA A 431 2.10 21.56 33.20
N GLY A 432 0.77 21.58 33.26
CA GLY A 432 -0.04 22.66 32.69
C GLY A 432 -0.36 22.52 31.22
N THR A 433 0.03 21.43 30.54
CA THR A 433 -0.39 21.19 29.16
C THR A 433 -1.89 20.92 29.04
N GLY A 434 -2.62 21.79 28.33
CA GLY A 434 -4.06 21.65 28.07
C GLY A 434 -4.35 20.58 27.02
N ARG A 435 -5.56 19.99 27.07
CA ARG A 435 -6.03 19.11 25.98
C ARG A 435 -6.14 19.88 24.69
N TYR A 436 -5.82 19.22 23.56
CA TYR A 436 -6.02 19.81 22.26
C TYR A 436 -7.49 19.71 21.87
N GLU A 437 -8.08 20.86 21.54
CA GLU A 437 -9.45 20.93 21.04
C GLU A 437 -9.45 20.91 19.52
N PHE A 438 -10.08 19.87 18.96
CA PHE A 438 -10.21 19.78 17.50
C PHE A 438 -11.16 20.86 17.00
N PRO A 439 -10.81 21.61 15.93
CA PRO A 439 -11.59 22.76 15.51
C PRO A 439 -12.98 22.36 14.99
N GLU A 440 -14.00 23.11 15.41
CA GLU A 440 -15.37 23.01 14.91
C GLU A 440 -15.58 23.76 13.59
N ARG A 441 -14.59 24.55 13.18
CA ARG A 441 -14.58 25.31 11.93
C ARG A 441 -13.34 24.97 11.11
N CYS A 442 -13.51 24.95 9.78
CA CYS A 442 -12.40 24.74 8.86
C CYS A 442 -11.34 25.83 9.02
N PRO A 443 -10.07 25.50 9.27
CA PRO A 443 -9.01 26.50 9.47
C PRO A 443 -8.72 27.33 8.21
N ALA A 444 -9.13 26.85 7.03
CA ALA A 444 -8.86 27.54 5.77
C ALA A 444 -10.00 28.45 5.29
N CYS A 445 -11.26 28.14 5.61
CA CYS A 445 -12.40 28.94 5.12
C CYS A 445 -13.36 29.40 6.23
N GLY A 446 -13.15 29.00 7.49
CA GLY A 446 -13.95 29.42 8.63
C GLY A 446 -15.37 28.85 8.73
N LEU A 447 -15.83 28.06 7.75
CA LEU A 447 -17.16 27.45 7.81
C LEU A 447 -17.17 26.25 8.78
N PRO A 448 -18.33 25.91 9.37
CA PRO A 448 -18.49 24.75 10.23
C PRO A 448 -18.04 23.47 9.51
N VAL A 449 -17.43 22.55 10.25
CA VAL A 449 -17.07 21.23 9.74
C VAL A 449 -18.16 20.23 10.07
N GLU A 450 -18.24 19.16 9.30
CA GLU A 450 -19.24 18.10 9.44
C GLU A 450 -18.58 16.77 9.73
N SER A 451 -19.24 15.95 10.55
CA SER A 451 -18.91 14.53 10.73
C SER A 451 -20.20 13.72 10.62
N LYS A 452 -20.17 12.63 9.88
CA LYS A 452 -21.33 11.73 9.81
C LYS A 452 -21.31 10.80 11.02
N PRO A 453 -22.48 10.44 11.57
CA PRO A 453 -22.55 9.44 12.63
C PRO A 453 -21.86 8.14 12.20
N GLY A 454 -20.97 7.61 13.04
CA GLY A 454 -20.20 6.39 12.76
C GLY A 454 -18.98 6.59 11.87
N GLU A 455 -18.68 7.80 11.36
CA GLU A 455 -17.45 8.09 10.62
C GLU A 455 -16.46 8.86 11.50
N ALA A 456 -15.22 8.34 11.60
CA ALA A 456 -14.11 9.06 12.26
C ALA A 456 -13.65 10.31 11.47
N ALA A 457 -14.13 10.46 10.24
CA ALA A 457 -13.75 11.53 9.32
C ALA A 457 -14.50 12.82 9.60
N VAL A 458 -13.75 13.91 9.85
CA VAL A 458 -14.28 15.28 9.94
C VAL A 458 -13.97 15.99 8.63
N ARG A 459 -14.96 16.67 8.03
CA ARG A 459 -14.82 17.28 6.70
C ARG A 459 -15.29 18.72 6.68
N CYS A 460 -14.62 19.52 5.87
CA CYS A 460 -15.11 20.82 5.44
C CYS A 460 -16.08 20.61 4.25
N PRO A 461 -17.38 20.96 4.38
CA PRO A 461 -18.37 20.77 3.30
C PRO A 461 -18.23 21.79 2.17
N ASN A 462 -17.45 22.85 2.35
CA ASN A 462 -17.31 23.93 1.40
C ASN A 462 -16.50 23.54 0.17
N ALA A 463 -17.14 23.26 -0.96
CA ALA A 463 -16.47 22.98 -2.23
C ALA A 463 -15.58 24.15 -2.72
N GLY A 464 -15.89 25.40 -2.36
CA GLY A 464 -15.10 26.59 -2.63
C GLY A 464 -13.95 26.85 -1.66
N CYS A 465 -13.70 25.96 -0.68
CA CYS A 465 -12.63 26.14 0.31
C CYS A 465 -11.26 26.33 -0.36
N PRO A 466 -10.49 27.39 0.00
CA PRO A 466 -9.19 27.66 -0.62
C PRO A 466 -8.21 26.48 -0.54
N ALA A 467 -8.15 25.82 0.61
CA ALA A 467 -7.28 24.66 0.78
C ALA A 467 -7.71 23.46 -0.08
N GLN A 468 -9.02 23.19 -0.17
CA GLN A 468 -9.51 22.12 -1.06
C GLN A 468 -9.23 22.44 -2.53
N ARG A 469 -9.42 23.71 -2.93
CA ARG A 469 -9.10 24.19 -4.28
C ARG A 469 -7.65 23.96 -4.61
N GLN A 470 -6.73 24.40 -3.77
CA GLN A 470 -5.29 24.19 -3.96
C GLN A 470 -4.97 22.71 -4.11
N ARG A 471 -5.48 21.84 -3.24
CA ARG A 471 -5.24 20.39 -3.31
C ARG A 471 -5.85 19.73 -4.55
N ARG A 472 -6.97 20.22 -5.07
CA ARG A 472 -7.53 19.74 -6.34
C ARG A 472 -6.64 20.11 -7.52
N LEU A 473 -6.11 21.34 -7.53
CA LEU A 473 -5.17 21.79 -8.56
C LEU A 473 -3.85 21.03 -8.52
N GLU A 474 -3.32 20.77 -7.33
CA GLU A 474 -2.13 19.91 -7.13
C GLU A 474 -2.39 18.49 -7.65
N HIS A 475 -3.56 17.92 -7.37
CA HIS A 475 -3.93 16.60 -7.90
C HIS A 475 -4.02 16.59 -9.42
N PHE A 476 -4.65 17.61 -10.03
CA PHE A 476 -4.75 17.72 -11.48
C PHE A 476 -3.38 17.77 -12.14
N ALA A 477 -2.47 18.58 -11.61
CA ALA A 477 -1.12 18.76 -12.15
C ALA A 477 -0.17 17.59 -11.85
N SER A 478 -0.54 16.68 -10.94
CA SER A 478 0.35 15.60 -10.48
C SER A 478 0.74 14.62 -11.59
N ALA A 479 1.88 13.95 -11.42
CA ALA A 479 2.35 12.90 -12.33
C ALA A 479 1.35 11.73 -12.50
N ALA A 480 0.52 11.45 -11.49
CA ALA A 480 -0.53 10.44 -11.56
C ALA A 480 -1.72 10.86 -12.45
N ALA A 481 -1.94 12.16 -12.60
CA ALA A 481 -3.00 12.75 -13.42
C ALA A 481 -2.41 13.32 -14.73
N VAL A 482 -2.39 14.63 -14.91
CA VAL A 482 -2.04 15.26 -16.20
C VAL A 482 -0.53 15.46 -16.37
N ASP A 483 0.26 15.33 -15.30
CA ASP A 483 1.74 15.45 -15.27
C ASP A 483 2.26 16.79 -15.82
N ILE A 484 1.85 17.89 -15.17
CA ILE A 484 2.34 19.23 -15.54
C ILE A 484 3.57 19.55 -14.71
N ARG A 485 4.75 19.30 -15.24
CA ARG A 485 6.03 19.54 -14.55
C ARG A 485 6.22 21.04 -14.25
N GLY A 486 6.65 21.34 -13.02
CA GLY A 486 6.78 22.72 -12.52
C GLY A 486 5.55 23.26 -11.79
N LEU A 487 4.37 22.65 -11.94
CA LEU A 487 3.18 22.94 -11.13
C LEU A 487 3.18 22.12 -9.82
N GLY A 488 4.17 22.36 -8.98
CA GLY A 488 4.20 21.82 -7.62
C GLY A 488 3.36 22.63 -6.62
N PRO A 489 3.24 22.15 -5.34
CA PRO A 489 2.44 22.82 -4.31
C PRO A 489 2.81 24.30 -4.09
N ALA A 490 4.10 24.64 -4.16
CA ALA A 490 4.58 26.01 -4.01
C ALA A 490 4.12 26.91 -5.16
N THR A 491 4.35 26.49 -6.40
CA THR A 491 3.94 27.23 -7.62
C THR A 491 2.42 27.40 -7.68
N ILE A 492 1.66 26.33 -7.39
CA ILE A 492 0.19 26.39 -7.33
C ILE A 492 -0.25 27.34 -6.23
N GLY A 493 0.40 27.33 -5.06
CA GLY A 493 0.12 28.26 -3.97
C GLY A 493 0.30 29.72 -4.39
N ILE A 494 1.36 30.05 -5.15
CA ILE A 494 1.60 31.37 -5.72
C ILE A 494 0.49 31.77 -6.69
N LEU A 495 0.13 30.88 -7.63
CA LEU A 495 -0.91 31.15 -8.63
C LEU A 495 -2.29 31.33 -8.00
N VAL A 496 -2.64 30.52 -7.00
CA VAL A 496 -3.89 30.63 -6.24
C VAL A 496 -3.91 31.93 -5.44
N GLY A 497 -2.81 32.27 -4.77
CA GLY A 497 -2.65 33.51 -4.00
C GLY A 497 -2.76 34.77 -4.87
N ALA A 498 -2.24 34.71 -6.09
CA ALA A 498 -2.36 35.79 -7.08
C ALA A 498 -3.74 35.83 -7.78
N GLY A 499 -4.66 34.87 -7.49
CA GLY A 499 -5.97 34.78 -8.12
C GLY A 499 -5.97 34.28 -9.57
N LEU A 500 -4.82 33.79 -10.06
CA LEU A 500 -4.61 33.33 -11.44
C LEU A 500 -5.06 31.89 -11.69
N ALA A 501 -5.21 31.08 -10.65
CA ALA A 501 -5.67 29.70 -10.75
C ALA A 501 -6.77 29.41 -9.74
N LYS A 502 -8.01 29.26 -10.21
CA LYS A 502 -9.20 28.86 -9.42
C LYS A 502 -9.66 27.45 -9.77
N SER A 503 -9.38 27.01 -11.00
CA SER A 503 -9.78 25.74 -11.56
C SER A 503 -8.70 25.19 -12.48
N PRO A 504 -8.72 23.89 -12.83
CA PRO A 504 -7.78 23.29 -13.77
C PRO A 504 -7.70 23.98 -15.15
N GLY A 505 -8.84 24.48 -15.65
CA GLY A 505 -8.91 25.18 -16.91
C GLY A 505 -8.10 26.49 -16.95
N ASP A 506 -7.88 27.12 -15.77
CA ASP A 506 -7.15 28.38 -15.70
C ASP A 506 -5.67 28.21 -16.02
N PHE A 507 -5.07 27.05 -15.74
CA PHE A 507 -3.68 26.79 -16.11
C PHE A 507 -3.43 27.00 -17.61
N TYR A 508 -4.39 26.63 -18.44
CA TYR A 508 -4.28 26.71 -19.90
C TYR A 508 -4.59 28.11 -20.47
N ARG A 509 -4.98 29.05 -19.59
CA ARG A 509 -5.21 30.47 -19.94
C ARG A 509 -4.04 31.37 -19.51
N LEU A 510 -3.07 30.83 -18.76
CA LEU A 510 -1.90 31.58 -18.30
C LEU A 510 -1.05 32.06 -19.48
N ARG A 511 -0.62 33.30 -19.40
CA ARG A 511 0.25 33.96 -20.38
C ARG A 511 1.57 34.37 -19.73
N PRO A 512 2.65 34.59 -20.48
CA PRO A 512 3.93 35.05 -19.93
C PRO A 512 3.77 36.31 -19.05
N ALA A 513 2.91 37.24 -19.45
CA ALA A 513 2.63 38.47 -18.70
C ALA A 513 1.98 38.21 -17.33
N ASP A 514 1.20 37.16 -17.18
CA ASP A 514 0.53 36.81 -15.94
C ASP A 514 1.50 36.24 -14.88
N LEU A 515 2.62 35.65 -15.35
CA LEU A 515 3.68 35.08 -14.52
C LEU A 515 4.79 36.10 -14.23
N ALA A 516 4.88 37.15 -15.01
CA ALA A 516 5.92 38.19 -14.86
C ALA A 516 5.76 38.93 -13.53
N GLY A 517 6.79 38.95 -12.72
CA GLY A 517 6.80 39.65 -11.43
C GLY A 517 6.21 38.89 -10.25
N LEU A 518 5.79 37.64 -10.43
CA LEU A 518 5.41 36.79 -9.30
C LEU A 518 6.65 36.38 -8.52
N GLU A 519 6.65 36.69 -7.22
CA GLU A 519 7.73 36.27 -6.33
C GLU A 519 7.82 34.75 -6.29
N GLY A 520 8.99 34.19 -6.56
CA GLY A 520 9.24 32.74 -6.58
C GLY A 520 9.09 32.09 -7.97
N ILE A 521 8.79 32.85 -9.05
CA ILE A 521 8.76 32.37 -10.42
C ILE A 521 9.63 33.27 -11.30
N GLY A 522 10.85 32.81 -11.62
CA GLY A 522 11.75 33.53 -12.51
C GLY A 522 11.38 33.37 -14.00
N PRO A 523 11.89 34.24 -14.91
CA PRO A 523 11.56 34.16 -16.35
C PRO A 523 11.86 32.79 -16.98
N PRO A 524 13.00 32.10 -16.71
CA PRO A 524 13.23 30.77 -17.28
C PRO A 524 12.33 29.69 -16.70
N GLU A 525 11.83 29.88 -15.49
CA GLU A 525 10.89 28.96 -14.83
C GLU A 525 9.49 29.15 -15.38
N ALA A 526 9.08 30.40 -15.61
CA ALA A 526 7.80 30.73 -16.25
C ALA A 526 7.72 30.13 -17.68
N GLU A 527 8.78 30.23 -18.48
CA GLU A 527 8.84 29.66 -19.83
C GLU A 527 8.71 28.13 -19.77
N ARG A 528 9.50 27.45 -18.92
CA ARG A 528 9.43 26.00 -18.74
C ARG A 528 8.05 25.54 -18.25
N LEU A 529 7.42 26.32 -17.39
CA LEU A 529 6.07 26.03 -16.87
C LEU A 529 5.03 26.12 -17.99
N LEU A 530 5.03 27.19 -18.79
CA LEU A 530 4.11 27.35 -19.91
C LEU A 530 4.29 26.24 -20.97
N ASP A 531 5.54 25.86 -21.26
CA ASP A 531 5.85 24.73 -22.14
C ASP A 531 5.31 23.40 -21.57
N ALA A 532 5.41 23.19 -20.26
CA ALA A 532 4.87 21.98 -19.64
C ALA A 532 3.33 21.96 -19.71
N ILE A 533 2.67 23.10 -19.49
CA ILE A 533 1.22 23.25 -19.63
C ILE A 533 0.82 22.96 -21.08
N GLU A 534 1.54 23.49 -22.07
CA GLU A 534 1.22 23.25 -23.48
C GLU A 534 1.37 21.76 -23.87
N ARG A 535 2.43 21.11 -23.40
CA ARG A 535 2.61 19.66 -23.59
C ARG A 535 1.50 18.83 -22.95
N SER A 536 1.01 19.25 -21.81
CA SER A 536 -0.03 18.53 -21.07
C SER A 536 -1.40 18.48 -21.78
N LYS A 537 -1.63 19.35 -22.77
CA LYS A 537 -2.82 19.28 -23.66
C LYS A 537 -2.92 17.97 -24.44
N ARG A 538 -1.82 17.21 -24.53
CA ARG A 538 -1.77 15.89 -25.19
C ARG A 538 -1.99 14.73 -24.24
N ALA A 539 -2.34 14.99 -22.98
CA ALA A 539 -2.61 13.95 -22.01
C ALA A 539 -3.80 13.07 -22.45
N GLU A 540 -3.74 11.79 -22.15
CA GLU A 540 -4.83 10.86 -22.43
C GLU A 540 -6.12 11.29 -21.70
N LEU A 541 -7.27 11.11 -22.33
CA LEU A 541 -8.57 11.51 -21.80
C LEU A 541 -8.83 11.02 -20.37
N TRP A 542 -8.47 9.77 -20.08
CA TRP A 542 -8.67 9.21 -18.73
C TRP A 542 -7.84 9.93 -17.66
N ARG A 543 -6.66 10.46 -18.00
CA ARG A 543 -5.80 11.20 -17.08
C ARG A 543 -6.42 12.54 -16.71
N ILE A 544 -7.06 13.19 -17.66
CA ILE A 544 -7.80 14.44 -17.44
C ILE A 544 -9.01 14.17 -16.56
N ILE A 545 -9.82 13.15 -16.87
CA ILE A 545 -10.97 12.75 -16.04
C ILE A 545 -10.53 12.43 -14.60
N TYR A 546 -9.44 11.69 -14.44
CA TYR A 546 -8.86 11.39 -13.14
C TYR A 546 -8.38 12.65 -12.42
N GLY A 547 -7.72 13.54 -13.14
CA GLY A 547 -7.20 14.82 -12.65
C GLY A 547 -8.28 15.76 -12.13
N LEU A 548 -9.48 15.73 -12.67
CA LEU A 548 -10.63 16.49 -12.17
C LEU A 548 -10.99 16.14 -10.71
N GLY A 549 -10.52 14.99 -10.21
CA GLY A 549 -10.68 14.61 -8.81
C GLY A 549 -12.10 14.33 -8.39
N ILE A 550 -12.97 13.89 -9.32
CA ILE A 550 -14.37 13.56 -9.07
C ILE A 550 -14.46 12.50 -7.95
N PRO A 551 -15.25 12.74 -6.89
CA PRO A 551 -15.38 11.79 -5.80
C PRO A 551 -15.76 10.39 -6.30
N ARG A 552 -15.17 9.33 -5.70
CA ARG A 552 -15.41 7.91 -6.06
C ARG A 552 -14.99 7.51 -7.49
N ILE A 553 -14.47 8.42 -8.31
CA ILE A 553 -13.92 8.13 -9.65
C ILE A 553 -12.41 8.12 -9.56
N GLY A 554 -11.84 6.93 -9.40
CA GLY A 554 -10.40 6.68 -9.45
C GLY A 554 -9.91 6.42 -10.87
N ALA A 555 -8.61 6.13 -11.04
CA ALA A 555 -7.99 5.90 -12.35
C ALA A 555 -8.69 4.81 -13.18
N ALA A 556 -9.11 3.70 -12.56
CA ALA A 556 -9.82 2.61 -13.25
C ALA A 556 -11.20 3.07 -13.80
N SER A 557 -11.99 3.79 -12.99
CA SER A 557 -13.28 4.33 -13.43
C SER A 557 -13.10 5.41 -14.50
N SER A 558 -12.04 6.24 -14.38
CA SER A 558 -11.70 7.24 -15.40
C SER A 558 -11.37 6.62 -16.75
N ARG A 559 -10.67 5.48 -16.79
CA ARG A 559 -10.41 4.73 -18.02
C ARG A 559 -11.69 4.18 -18.63
N LYS A 560 -12.59 3.61 -17.81
CA LYS A 560 -13.89 3.12 -18.28
C LYS A 560 -14.71 4.25 -18.89
N LEU A 561 -14.76 5.42 -18.25
CA LEU A 561 -15.43 6.60 -18.79
C LEU A 561 -14.79 7.09 -20.07
N ALA A 562 -13.46 7.19 -20.12
CA ALA A 562 -12.74 7.59 -21.34
C ALA A 562 -13.00 6.65 -22.50
N ALA A 563 -12.99 5.34 -22.26
CA ALA A 563 -13.28 4.33 -23.29
C ALA A 563 -14.73 4.38 -23.77
N ALA A 564 -15.69 4.58 -22.84
CA ALA A 564 -17.10 4.61 -23.17
C ALA A 564 -17.53 5.92 -23.86
N CYS A 565 -16.96 7.05 -23.45
CA CYS A 565 -17.38 8.38 -23.90
C CYS A 565 -16.53 8.95 -25.04
N GLY A 566 -15.23 8.62 -25.10
CA GLY A 566 -14.30 9.07 -26.14
C GLY A 566 -13.93 10.56 -26.11
N SER A 567 -14.65 11.41 -25.35
CA SER A 567 -14.38 12.84 -25.21
C SER A 567 -14.93 13.40 -23.89
N LEU A 568 -14.37 14.53 -23.42
CA LEU A 568 -14.88 15.24 -22.25
C LEU A 568 -16.30 15.78 -22.48
N GLU A 569 -16.62 16.19 -23.69
CA GLU A 569 -17.96 16.63 -24.08
C GLU A 569 -18.99 15.50 -23.90
N SER A 570 -18.65 14.29 -24.30
CA SER A 570 -19.51 13.11 -24.10
C SER A 570 -19.65 12.75 -22.61
N VAL A 571 -18.60 12.91 -21.81
CA VAL A 571 -18.66 12.74 -20.34
C VAL A 571 -19.61 13.77 -19.73
N ALA A 572 -19.55 15.02 -20.16
CA ALA A 572 -20.42 16.10 -19.66
C ALA A 572 -21.91 15.91 -20.02
N LYS A 573 -22.21 15.15 -21.08
CA LYS A 573 -23.57 14.84 -21.56
C LYS A 573 -24.09 13.48 -21.07
N LEU A 574 -23.28 12.73 -20.32
CA LEU A 574 -23.66 11.39 -19.85
C LEU A 574 -24.84 11.48 -18.87
N ASP A 575 -25.89 10.70 -19.11
CA ASP A 575 -26.97 10.56 -18.15
C ASP A 575 -26.61 9.58 -17.03
N ARG A 576 -27.40 9.61 -15.96
CA ARG A 576 -27.17 8.80 -14.74
C ARG A 576 -27.15 7.29 -15.07
N ASP A 577 -28.11 6.81 -15.86
CA ASP A 577 -28.25 5.38 -16.12
C ASP A 577 -27.11 4.84 -16.98
N ALA A 578 -26.67 5.62 -17.96
CA ALA A 578 -25.49 5.32 -18.75
C ALA A 578 -24.22 5.34 -17.87
N ALA A 579 -24.09 6.30 -16.98
CA ALA A 579 -22.97 6.37 -16.03
C ALA A 579 -22.96 5.14 -15.08
N VAL A 580 -24.13 4.71 -14.58
CA VAL A 580 -24.26 3.52 -13.71
C VAL A 580 -23.75 2.27 -14.43
N ARG A 581 -24.08 2.11 -15.71
CA ARG A 581 -23.58 0.96 -16.52
C ARG A 581 -22.06 0.95 -16.66
N VAL A 582 -21.42 2.11 -16.69
CA VAL A 582 -19.96 2.23 -16.91
C VAL A 582 -19.18 2.13 -15.60
N VAL A 583 -19.60 2.84 -14.54
CA VAL A 583 -18.81 3.00 -13.32
C VAL A 583 -19.52 2.56 -12.04
N GLY A 584 -20.75 2.08 -12.12
CA GLY A 584 -21.57 1.67 -10.95
C GLY A 584 -22.26 2.86 -10.26
N THR A 585 -23.27 2.54 -9.45
CA THR A 585 -24.23 3.53 -8.89
C THR A 585 -23.53 4.65 -8.11
N ALA A 586 -22.67 4.31 -7.14
CA ALA A 586 -22.05 5.31 -6.25
C ALA A 586 -21.09 6.27 -6.97
N ALA A 587 -20.41 5.84 -8.04
CA ALA A 587 -19.55 6.69 -8.85
C ALA A 587 -20.37 7.52 -9.85
N ALA A 588 -21.46 6.97 -10.37
CA ALA A 588 -22.38 7.68 -11.25
C ALA A 588 -23.09 8.83 -10.51
N ASP A 589 -23.57 8.58 -9.29
CA ASP A 589 -24.18 9.64 -8.47
C ASP A 589 -23.20 10.78 -8.20
N ALA A 590 -21.97 10.47 -7.84
CA ALA A 590 -20.91 11.46 -7.64
C ALA A 590 -20.54 12.22 -8.93
N LEU A 591 -20.60 11.57 -10.10
CA LEU A 591 -20.42 12.22 -11.40
C LEU A 591 -21.55 13.21 -11.68
N MET A 592 -22.80 12.81 -11.45
CA MET A 592 -23.94 13.69 -11.66
C MET A 592 -23.89 14.91 -10.74
N GLU A 593 -23.53 14.72 -9.47
CA GLU A 593 -23.33 15.82 -8.51
C GLU A 593 -22.22 16.78 -8.97
N PHE A 594 -21.10 16.23 -9.47
CA PHE A 594 -20.00 17.01 -10.02
C PHE A 594 -20.43 17.80 -11.25
N LEU A 595 -21.16 17.19 -12.19
CA LEU A 595 -21.68 17.82 -13.40
C LEU A 595 -22.79 18.83 -13.15
N ALA A 596 -23.50 18.75 -12.01
CA ALA A 596 -24.52 19.72 -11.64
C ALA A 596 -23.93 21.11 -11.32
N GLN A 597 -22.64 21.17 -10.98
CA GLN A 597 -21.97 22.44 -10.65
C GLN A 597 -21.55 23.19 -11.93
N PRO A 598 -21.97 24.47 -12.14
CA PRO A 598 -21.64 25.22 -13.35
C PRO A 598 -20.14 25.41 -13.58
N GLU A 599 -19.37 25.59 -12.49
CA GLU A 599 -17.92 25.77 -12.54
C GLU A 599 -17.22 24.55 -13.13
N ASN A 600 -17.63 23.34 -12.74
CA ASN A 600 -17.07 22.08 -13.25
C ASN A 600 -17.41 21.86 -14.74
N ARG A 601 -18.60 22.30 -15.17
CA ARG A 601 -18.97 22.25 -16.60
C ARG A 601 -18.09 23.18 -17.43
N SER A 602 -17.88 24.41 -16.96
CA SER A 602 -16.99 25.37 -17.63
C SER A 602 -15.57 24.85 -17.75
N ASP A 603 -15.06 24.13 -16.74
CA ASP A 603 -13.76 23.44 -16.81
C ASP A 603 -13.74 22.34 -17.87
N LEU A 604 -14.77 21.50 -17.92
CA LEU A 604 -14.89 20.46 -18.93
C LEU A 604 -14.94 21.02 -20.35
N GLU A 605 -15.63 22.14 -20.56
CA GLU A 605 -15.66 22.84 -21.86
C GLU A 605 -14.29 23.38 -22.23
N THR A 606 -13.60 24.03 -21.27
CA THR A 606 -12.25 24.58 -21.50
C THR A 606 -11.26 23.47 -21.84
N LEU A 607 -11.23 22.39 -21.03
CA LEU A 607 -10.34 21.27 -21.24
C LEU A 607 -10.72 20.46 -22.49
N GLY A 608 -12.00 20.37 -22.84
CA GLY A 608 -12.50 19.69 -24.02
C GLY A 608 -12.22 20.43 -25.33
N SER A 609 -11.91 21.74 -25.28
CA SER A 609 -11.53 22.52 -26.47
C SER A 609 -10.15 22.16 -27.01
N PHE A 610 -9.32 21.42 -26.25
CA PHE A 610 -8.02 20.94 -26.70
C PHE A 610 -8.20 19.69 -27.56
N ALA A 611 -7.40 19.57 -28.64
CA ALA A 611 -7.38 18.39 -29.48
C ALA A 611 -6.72 17.22 -28.71
N LEU A 612 -7.51 16.52 -27.92
CA LEU A 612 -7.05 15.33 -27.20
C LEU A 612 -6.75 14.22 -28.21
N PRO A 613 -5.64 13.46 -28.04
CA PRO A 613 -5.36 12.32 -28.89
C PRO A 613 -6.54 11.34 -28.78
N LYS A 614 -7.12 10.99 -29.93
CA LYS A 614 -8.14 9.94 -29.99
C LYS A 614 -7.50 8.66 -29.50
N THR A 615 -8.12 7.99 -28.52
CA THR A 615 -7.73 6.64 -28.09
C THR A 615 -7.72 5.74 -29.31
N THR A 616 -6.54 5.37 -29.79
CA THR A 616 -6.38 4.38 -30.86
C THR A 616 -6.68 3.02 -30.28
N GLY A 617 -7.83 2.45 -30.65
CA GLY A 617 -8.05 1.02 -30.61
C GLY A 617 -8.78 0.45 -29.41
N VAL A 618 -10.08 0.50 -29.41
CA VAL A 618 -10.99 -0.67 -29.43
C VAL A 618 -12.25 -0.16 -30.09
N THR A 619 -12.57 -0.66 -31.26
CA THR A 619 -13.86 -0.43 -31.91
C THR A 619 -14.95 -0.93 -30.97
N PRO A 620 -15.90 -0.09 -30.51
CA PRO A 620 -17.01 -0.60 -29.74
C PRO A 620 -17.78 -1.57 -30.65
N SER A 621 -17.84 -2.83 -30.28
CA SER A 621 -18.82 -3.72 -30.89
C SER A 621 -20.20 -3.09 -30.62
N ASN A 622 -20.94 -2.83 -31.67
CA ASN A 622 -22.26 -2.17 -31.72
C ASN A 622 -23.38 -2.96 -30.99
N THR A 623 -23.08 -3.65 -29.88
CA THR A 623 -24.00 -4.57 -29.19
C THR A 623 -24.43 -4.10 -27.79
N VAL A 624 -24.07 -2.90 -27.33
CA VAL A 624 -24.40 -2.43 -25.98
C VAL A 624 -25.31 -1.18 -25.96
N LEU A 625 -25.77 -0.73 -27.10
CA LEU A 625 -26.74 0.38 -27.21
C LEU A 625 -28.02 -0.08 -27.93
N LYS A 626 -28.72 -1.08 -27.39
CA LYS A 626 -30.16 -1.32 -27.62
C LYS A 626 -30.81 -1.78 -26.33
#